data_42333434765fcd417870a450ca1c180d
#
_entry.id   42333434765fcd417870a450ca1c180d
#
_cell.length_a   1.000
_cell.length_b   1.000
_cell.length_c   1.000
_cell.angle_alpha   90.00
_cell.angle_beta   90.00
_cell.angle_gamma   90.00
#
_symmetry.space_group_name_H-M   'P 1'
#
loop_
_entity.id
_entity.type
_entity.pdbx_description
1 polymer ?
#
loop_
_entity_poly.entity_id
_entity_poly.type
_entity_poly.pdbx_seq_one_letter_code
_entity_poly.pdbx_strand_id
1 'polypeptide(L)'
;YVGNEDKYKNKNHPEDDGIFLINLNSGKSQLIISLNKIWEITKESLNKDMKLLINHITFNTDGSRFVFLVRYFPEDDDLSWGTAILTADRDGSNIYLLSDYAYASHYYWKDTQNILFHSQGQEVSEAEAQLYLLKDKTHQGTIIDKDFFESDGHCSYSPDRKWILYDSYPEDNYRHLYLYNCENKKGIKLGSFYSSSEVNGDIRCDLHPRWNRSGTGISFDSIHEGFRGIYFADLSEVMNELS
;
A
#
# COMPACT_ATOMS: atom_id res chain seq x y z
N TYR A 1 -4.36 -14.87 8.39
CA TYR A 1 -3.39 -14.88 9.50
C TYR A 1 -3.66 -16.10 10.35
N VAL A 2 -2.87 -17.13 10.15
CA VAL A 2 -3.11 -18.44 10.75
C VAL A 2 -2.28 -18.56 12.02
N GLY A 3 -2.93 -18.85 13.14
CA GLY A 3 -2.29 -19.74 14.05
C GLY A 3 -2.00 -19.30 15.47
N ASN A 4 -2.35 -18.10 15.93
CA ASN A 4 -2.31 -17.84 17.38
C ASN A 4 -3.65 -17.25 17.83
N GLU A 5 -4.13 -17.68 18.99
CA GLU A 5 -5.26 -17.03 19.64
C GLU A 5 -4.93 -15.55 19.85
N ASP A 6 -5.82 -14.68 19.39
CA ASP A 6 -5.70 -13.23 19.62
C ASP A 6 -5.81 -12.96 21.14
N LYS A 7 -4.69 -12.65 21.77
CA LYS A 7 -4.59 -12.28 23.18
C LYS A 7 -5.59 -11.16 23.56
N TYR A 8 -5.92 -10.31 22.60
CA TYR A 8 -6.79 -9.15 22.78
C TYR A 8 -8.13 -9.30 22.07
N LYS A 9 -8.62 -10.54 21.88
CA LYS A 9 -9.90 -10.79 21.19
C LYS A 9 -11.05 -9.90 21.69
N ASN A 10 -11.08 -9.60 22.99
CA ASN A 10 -12.13 -8.81 23.65
C ASN A 10 -11.68 -7.39 24.04
N LYS A 11 -10.56 -6.89 23.49
CA LYS A 11 -10.04 -5.55 23.77
C LYS A 11 -9.77 -4.83 22.45
N ASN A 12 -10.54 -3.79 22.16
CA ASN A 12 -10.46 -3.09 20.88
C ASN A 12 -9.16 -2.28 20.72
N HIS A 13 -8.67 -1.67 21.82
CA HIS A 13 -7.51 -0.78 21.81
C HIS A 13 -6.55 -1.10 22.93
N PRO A 14 -5.77 -2.20 22.83
CA PRO A 14 -4.77 -2.53 23.84
C PRO A 14 -3.65 -1.47 23.91
N GLU A 15 -3.19 -1.20 25.14
CA GLU A 15 -2.07 -0.28 25.40
C GLU A 15 -0.70 -0.95 25.21
N ASP A 16 -0.66 -2.27 25.21
CA ASP A 16 0.53 -3.11 25.17
C ASP A 16 0.65 -3.93 23.87
N ASP A 17 -0.13 -3.54 22.85
CA ASP A 17 -0.03 -4.05 21.47
C ASP A 17 -0.08 -2.90 20.45
N GLY A 18 0.50 -3.11 19.26
CA GLY A 18 0.61 -2.10 18.21
C GLY A 18 1.86 -2.26 17.36
N ILE A 19 2.59 -1.18 17.11
CA ILE A 19 3.80 -1.16 16.32
C ILE A 19 5.03 -1.32 17.22
N PHE A 20 5.83 -2.36 16.95
CA PHE A 20 7.07 -2.63 17.65
C PHE A 20 8.28 -2.32 16.77
N LEU A 21 9.26 -1.62 17.33
CA LEU A 21 10.58 -1.45 16.74
C LEU A 21 11.54 -2.50 17.27
N ILE A 22 12.17 -3.26 16.38
CA ILE A 22 13.14 -4.28 16.74
C ILE A 22 14.54 -3.81 16.39
N ASN A 23 15.46 -3.83 17.36
CA ASN A 23 16.87 -3.60 17.12
C ASN A 23 17.52 -4.91 16.64
N LEU A 24 17.95 -4.95 15.39
CA LEU A 24 18.49 -6.15 14.75
C LEU A 24 19.81 -6.64 15.37
N ASN A 25 20.58 -5.76 16.00
CA ASN A 25 21.86 -6.16 16.64
C ASN A 25 21.63 -6.82 17.99
N SER A 26 20.67 -6.35 18.78
CA SER A 26 20.41 -6.85 20.12
C SER A 26 19.22 -7.80 20.21
N GLY A 27 18.38 -7.88 19.18
CA GLY A 27 17.11 -8.62 19.18
C GLY A 27 16.04 -8.02 20.10
N LYS A 28 16.29 -6.88 20.75
CA LYS A 28 15.33 -6.25 21.66
C LYS A 28 14.23 -5.58 20.85
N SER A 29 12.98 -5.79 21.24
CA SER A 29 11.81 -5.10 20.72
C SER A 29 11.28 -4.07 21.73
N GLN A 30 10.72 -2.98 21.22
CA GLN A 30 10.07 -1.94 21.99
C GLN A 30 8.76 -1.57 21.31
N LEU A 31 7.67 -1.49 22.05
CA LEU A 31 6.42 -0.90 21.58
C LEU A 31 6.64 0.61 21.39
N ILE A 32 6.46 1.11 20.17
CA ILE A 32 6.65 2.53 19.83
C ILE A 32 5.33 3.27 19.61
N ILE A 33 4.29 2.56 19.15
CA ILE A 33 2.94 3.10 19.00
C ILE A 33 1.94 2.02 19.41
N SER A 34 1.13 2.28 20.44
CA SER A 34 0.07 1.36 20.85
C SER A 34 -1.21 1.56 20.03
N LEU A 35 -2.05 0.52 19.95
CA LEU A 35 -3.39 0.62 19.35
C LEU A 35 -4.26 1.63 20.10
N ASN A 36 -4.11 1.75 21.43
CA ASN A 36 -4.78 2.79 22.20
C ASN A 36 -4.36 4.21 21.79
N LYS A 37 -3.06 4.42 21.51
CA LYS A 37 -2.56 5.72 21.03
C LYS A 37 -3.16 6.08 19.67
N ILE A 38 -3.32 5.10 18.78
CA ILE A 38 -3.93 5.32 17.47
C ILE A 38 -5.43 5.63 17.63
N TRP A 39 -6.13 4.88 18.48
CA TRP A 39 -7.53 5.15 18.79
C TRP A 39 -7.73 6.59 19.25
N GLU A 40 -6.91 7.09 20.18
CA GLU A 40 -7.02 8.47 20.65
C GLU A 40 -6.83 9.53 19.55
N ILE A 41 -6.13 9.19 18.45
CA ILE A 41 -5.93 10.07 17.30
C ILE A 41 -7.11 9.99 16.32
N THR A 42 -7.74 8.82 16.17
CA THR A 42 -8.69 8.55 15.09
C THR A 42 -10.15 8.39 15.53
N LYS A 43 -10.42 8.30 16.83
CA LYS A 43 -11.75 8.00 17.38
C LYS A 43 -12.85 8.98 16.98
N GLU A 44 -12.53 10.26 16.78
CA GLU A 44 -13.50 11.27 16.38
C GLU A 44 -14.10 11.02 14.98
N SER A 45 -13.38 10.24 14.16
CA SER A 45 -13.81 9.87 12.81
C SER A 45 -14.64 8.58 12.78
N LEU A 46 -14.80 7.93 13.92
CA LEU A 46 -15.55 6.68 14.04
C LEU A 46 -16.80 6.89 14.90
N ASN A 47 -17.95 6.43 14.41
CA ASN A 47 -19.23 6.60 15.08
C ASN A 47 -19.43 5.72 16.32
N LYS A 48 -18.56 4.72 16.50
CA LYS A 48 -18.59 3.77 17.61
C LYS A 48 -17.20 3.19 17.89
N ASP A 49 -17.04 2.62 19.07
CA ASP A 49 -15.85 1.89 19.45
C ASP A 49 -15.67 0.64 18.57
N MET A 50 -14.58 0.59 17.80
CA MET A 50 -14.27 -0.47 16.85
C MET A 50 -12.90 -1.06 17.10
N LYS A 51 -12.75 -2.36 16.85
CA LYS A 51 -11.45 -3.02 16.89
C LYS A 51 -10.58 -2.52 15.73
N LEU A 52 -9.38 -2.04 16.06
CA LEU A 52 -8.42 -1.56 15.08
C LEU A 52 -7.39 -2.65 14.74
N LEU A 53 -6.96 -2.64 13.49
CA LEU A 53 -5.87 -3.44 12.96
C LEU A 53 -4.85 -2.54 12.27
N ILE A 54 -3.55 -2.78 12.52
CA ILE A 54 -2.46 -2.11 11.82
C ILE A 54 -1.82 -3.10 10.85
N ASN A 55 -1.58 -2.65 9.63
CA ASN A 55 -0.83 -3.42 8.64
C ASN A 55 -0.05 -2.51 7.67
N HIS A 56 0.71 -3.11 6.75
CA HIS A 56 1.47 -2.41 5.71
C HIS A 56 2.36 -1.30 6.29
N ILE A 57 3.31 -1.67 7.14
CA ILE A 57 4.26 -0.73 7.74
C ILE A 57 5.50 -0.64 6.84
N THR A 58 5.83 0.56 6.36
CA THR A 58 6.98 0.75 5.46
C THR A 58 7.73 2.05 5.77
N PHE A 59 9.04 1.94 5.95
CA PHE A 59 9.91 3.11 6.11
C PHE A 59 10.04 3.90 4.81
N ASN A 60 10.24 5.22 4.95
CA ASN A 60 10.66 6.09 3.86
C ASN A 60 12.11 5.78 3.45
N THR A 61 12.59 6.47 2.41
CA THR A 61 13.85 6.11 1.76
C THR A 61 15.12 6.30 2.60
N ASP A 62 15.08 7.08 3.68
CA ASP A 62 16.19 7.26 4.62
C ASP A 62 15.96 6.59 6.00
N GLY A 63 14.81 5.95 6.18
CA GLY A 63 14.44 5.27 7.41
C GLY A 63 14.14 6.19 8.59
N SER A 64 13.94 7.49 8.34
CA SER A 64 13.62 8.47 9.39
C SER A 64 12.16 8.44 9.79
N ARG A 65 11.27 8.09 8.86
CA ARG A 65 9.83 7.99 9.06
C ARG A 65 9.26 6.72 8.44
N PHE A 66 8.06 6.35 8.85
CA PHE A 66 7.32 5.25 8.24
C PHE A 66 5.84 5.62 8.07
N VAL A 67 5.21 4.99 7.09
CA VAL A 67 3.77 5.01 6.86
C VAL A 67 3.19 3.67 7.29
N PHE A 68 1.96 3.68 7.77
CA PHE A 68 1.20 2.48 8.12
C PHE A 68 -0.30 2.69 7.91
N LEU A 69 -1.01 1.59 7.66
CA LEU A 69 -2.45 1.59 7.51
C LEU A 69 -3.10 1.15 8.82
N VAL A 70 -4.15 1.87 9.20
CA VAL A 70 -5.03 1.50 10.30
C VAL A 70 -6.40 1.18 9.72
N ARG A 71 -6.89 -0.01 9.99
CA ARG A 71 -8.16 -0.51 9.48
C ARG A 71 -9.09 -0.86 10.63
N TYR A 72 -10.37 -0.67 10.42
CA TYR A 72 -11.41 -1.29 11.22
C TYR A 72 -12.23 -2.23 10.35
N PHE A 73 -12.74 -3.28 10.96
CA PHE A 73 -13.67 -4.22 10.34
C PHE A 73 -14.94 -4.19 11.17
N PRO A 74 -16.06 -3.70 10.62
CA PRO A 74 -17.32 -3.70 11.35
C PRO A 74 -17.78 -5.15 11.57
N GLU A 75 -18.43 -5.39 12.72
CA GLU A 75 -19.06 -6.69 13.00
C GLU A 75 -20.31 -6.93 12.15
N ASP A 76 -20.83 -5.87 11.54
CA ASP A 76 -22.06 -5.85 10.76
C ASP A 76 -21.69 -5.90 9.28
N ASP A 77 -22.13 -6.95 8.58
CA ASP A 77 -21.81 -7.18 7.15
C ASP A 77 -22.34 -6.06 6.23
N ASP A 78 -23.28 -5.25 6.71
CA ASP A 78 -23.84 -4.11 5.96
C ASP A 78 -22.93 -2.87 5.97
N LEU A 79 -21.86 -2.86 6.79
CA LEU A 79 -20.93 -1.74 6.87
C LEU A 79 -19.62 -2.04 6.13
N SER A 80 -19.20 -1.13 5.28
CA SER A 80 -17.88 -1.19 4.66
C SER A 80 -16.76 -0.98 5.69
N TRP A 81 -15.66 -1.72 5.54
CA TRP A 81 -14.44 -1.45 6.29
C TRP A 81 -13.77 -0.16 5.81
N GLY A 82 -13.10 0.54 6.71
CA GLY A 82 -12.39 1.78 6.41
C GLY A 82 -10.90 1.68 6.70
N THR A 83 -10.12 2.48 6.00
CA THR A 83 -8.67 2.57 6.17
C THR A 83 -8.25 4.01 6.39
N ALA A 84 -7.55 4.27 7.51
CA ALA A 84 -6.83 5.52 7.75
C ALA A 84 -5.34 5.32 7.43
N ILE A 85 -4.70 6.37 6.94
CA ILE A 85 -3.28 6.41 6.63
C ILE A 85 -2.59 7.31 7.65
N LEU A 86 -1.63 6.75 8.36
CA LEU A 86 -0.83 7.50 9.31
C LEU A 86 0.66 7.39 8.98
N THR A 87 1.39 8.42 9.33
CA THR A 87 2.86 8.42 9.31
C THR A 87 3.40 8.74 10.69
N ALA A 88 4.61 8.29 11.00
CA ALA A 88 5.28 8.60 12.25
C ALA A 88 6.78 8.64 12.05
N ASP A 89 7.50 9.30 12.96
CA ASP A 89 8.95 9.20 13.05
C ASP A 89 9.34 7.78 13.50
N ARG A 90 10.57 7.38 13.19
CA ARG A 90 11.08 6.02 13.43
C ARG A 90 10.89 5.52 14.86
N ASP A 91 10.91 6.43 15.84
CA ASP A 91 10.73 6.11 17.26
C ASP A 91 9.26 6.10 17.71
N GLY A 92 8.31 6.29 16.78
CA GLY A 92 6.88 6.37 17.07
C GLY A 92 6.39 7.74 17.50
N SER A 93 7.25 8.76 17.51
CA SER A 93 6.86 10.15 17.75
C SER A 93 6.29 10.83 16.50
N ASN A 94 5.79 12.07 16.66
CA ASN A 94 5.29 12.90 15.56
C ASN A 94 4.34 12.16 14.61
N ILE A 95 3.36 11.45 15.20
CA ILE A 95 2.31 10.77 14.43
C ILE A 95 1.48 11.82 13.71
N TYR A 96 1.22 11.58 12.42
CA TYR A 96 0.42 12.43 11.57
C TYR A 96 -0.67 11.62 10.86
N LEU A 97 -1.93 12.03 10.98
CA LEU A 97 -3.05 11.46 10.24
C LEU A 97 -3.03 12.06 8.82
N LEU A 98 -2.52 11.29 7.86
CA LEU A 98 -2.35 11.73 6.48
C LEU A 98 -3.66 11.68 5.70
N SER A 99 -4.45 10.62 5.91
CA SER A 99 -5.81 10.46 5.39
C SER A 99 -6.66 9.75 6.42
N ASP A 100 -7.85 10.27 6.64
CA ASP A 100 -8.82 9.67 7.55
C ASP A 100 -9.50 8.45 6.92
N TYR A 101 -10.35 7.76 7.68
CA TYR A 101 -11.02 6.54 7.23
C TYR A 101 -11.82 6.78 5.94
N ALA A 102 -11.25 6.34 4.85
CA ALA A 102 -11.78 6.37 3.51
C ALA A 102 -11.30 5.14 2.75
N TYR A 103 -11.53 5.08 1.44
CA TYR A 103 -10.88 4.08 0.63
C TYR A 103 -9.39 4.43 0.49
N ALA A 104 -8.53 3.51 0.95
CA ALA A 104 -7.09 3.60 0.81
C ALA A 104 -6.51 2.18 0.70
N SER A 105 -5.62 1.96 -0.26
CA SER A 105 -5.13 0.64 -0.58
C SER A 105 -3.61 0.59 -0.66
N HIS A 106 -3.03 0.69 -1.84
CA HIS A 106 -1.61 0.47 -2.08
C HIS A 106 -0.83 1.76 -2.06
N TYR A 107 0.41 1.71 -1.55
CA TYR A 107 1.28 2.87 -1.47
C TYR A 107 2.75 2.52 -1.66
N TYR A 108 3.56 3.55 -1.95
CA TYR A 108 5.01 3.44 -2.05
C TYR A 108 5.68 4.80 -1.77
N TRP A 109 6.73 4.82 -0.95
CA TRP A 109 7.52 6.02 -0.74
C TRP A 109 8.32 6.38 -2.00
N LYS A 110 8.08 7.56 -2.56
CA LYS A 110 8.90 8.10 -3.64
C LYS A 110 10.27 8.53 -3.13
N ASP A 111 10.27 9.25 -2.03
CA ASP A 111 11.44 9.82 -1.38
C ASP A 111 11.21 9.93 0.13
N THR A 112 11.94 10.82 0.83
CA THR A 112 11.80 11.01 2.28
C THR A 112 10.52 11.71 2.70
N GLN A 113 9.79 12.35 1.78
CA GLN A 113 8.63 13.21 2.07
C GLN A 113 7.38 12.91 1.24
N ASN A 114 7.51 12.22 0.12
CA ASN A 114 6.41 12.01 -0.82
C ASN A 114 6.04 10.53 -0.91
N ILE A 115 4.73 10.26 -0.84
CA ILE A 115 4.16 8.92 -0.86
C ILE A 115 3.24 8.81 -2.07
N LEU A 116 3.51 7.84 -2.94
CA LEU A 116 2.58 7.40 -3.97
C LEU A 116 1.49 6.58 -3.30
N PHE A 117 0.22 6.89 -3.55
CA PHE A 117 -0.87 6.28 -2.82
C PHE A 117 -2.13 6.15 -3.67
N HIS A 118 -2.74 4.96 -3.69
CA HIS A 118 -4.06 4.77 -4.29
C HIS A 118 -5.16 4.96 -3.23
N SER A 119 -5.93 6.04 -3.36
CA SER A 119 -6.98 6.42 -2.39
C SER A 119 -8.03 7.33 -3.00
N GLN A 120 -9.11 7.58 -2.25
CA GLN A 120 -10.12 8.56 -2.65
C GLN A 120 -9.68 10.03 -2.44
N GLY A 121 -8.57 10.27 -1.72
CA GLY A 121 -8.17 11.63 -1.34
C GLY A 121 -9.09 12.24 -0.27
N GLN A 122 -8.66 13.34 0.35
CA GLN A 122 -9.46 14.00 1.40
C GLN A 122 -10.49 15.00 0.87
N GLU A 123 -10.29 15.53 -0.32
CA GLU A 123 -11.12 16.62 -0.86
C GLU A 123 -12.25 16.15 -1.77
N VAL A 124 -12.39 14.85 -1.99
CA VAL A 124 -13.31 14.34 -3.02
C VAL A 124 -14.39 13.48 -2.36
N SER A 125 -15.49 14.11 -1.98
CA SER A 125 -16.71 13.40 -1.67
C SER A 125 -17.17 12.59 -2.89
N GLU A 126 -17.26 11.27 -2.76
CA GLU A 126 -17.78 10.33 -3.78
C GLU A 126 -16.95 10.15 -5.06
N ALA A 127 -15.74 10.70 -5.16
CA ALA A 127 -14.92 10.49 -6.32
C ALA A 127 -14.29 9.10 -6.32
N GLU A 128 -14.11 8.59 -7.51
CA GLU A 128 -13.36 7.39 -7.80
C GLU A 128 -11.96 7.49 -7.18
N ALA A 129 -11.49 6.41 -6.58
CA ALA A 129 -10.15 6.34 -6.05
C ALA A 129 -9.12 6.55 -7.18
N GLN A 130 -8.07 7.29 -6.89
CA GLN A 130 -7.04 7.69 -7.85
C GLN A 130 -5.64 7.41 -7.27
N LEU A 131 -4.65 7.36 -8.15
CA LEU A 131 -3.25 7.32 -7.74
C LEU A 131 -2.74 8.73 -7.45
N TYR A 132 -2.48 9.02 -6.17
CA TYR A 132 -1.97 10.31 -5.70
C TYR A 132 -0.50 10.25 -5.35
N LEU A 133 0.21 11.36 -5.56
CA LEU A 133 1.46 11.64 -4.87
C LEU A 133 1.16 12.62 -3.75
N LEU A 134 1.18 12.13 -2.51
CA LEU A 134 0.90 12.88 -1.29
C LEU A 134 2.20 13.34 -0.63
N LYS A 135 2.21 14.56 -0.13
CA LYS A 135 3.32 15.04 0.69
C LYS A 135 3.05 14.76 2.16
N ASP A 136 3.97 14.04 2.82
CA ASP A 136 3.88 13.73 4.24
C ASP A 136 3.72 14.98 5.11
N LYS A 137 2.99 14.85 6.22
CA LYS A 137 2.65 15.94 7.14
C LYS A 137 1.87 17.10 6.50
N THR A 138 1.21 16.84 5.39
CA THR A 138 0.31 17.80 4.74
C THR A 138 -0.90 17.07 4.15
N HIS A 139 -1.93 17.85 3.80
CA HIS A 139 -3.06 17.33 3.01
C HIS A 139 -2.89 17.63 1.50
N GLN A 140 -1.66 17.97 1.08
CA GLN A 140 -1.37 18.28 -0.30
C GLN A 140 -1.07 17.01 -1.09
N GLY A 141 -1.78 16.82 -2.18
CA GLY A 141 -1.57 15.71 -3.10
C GLY A 141 -1.84 16.13 -4.53
N THR A 142 -1.22 15.44 -5.46
CA THR A 142 -1.46 15.58 -6.90
C THR A 142 -1.83 14.24 -7.50
N ILE A 143 -2.84 14.19 -8.35
CA ILE A 143 -3.21 12.99 -9.08
C ILE A 143 -2.12 12.70 -10.11
N ILE A 144 -1.70 11.44 -10.17
CA ILE A 144 -0.77 10.95 -11.18
C ILE A 144 -1.60 10.34 -12.30
N ASP A 145 -1.64 11.00 -13.44
CA ASP A 145 -2.23 10.53 -14.70
C ASP A 145 -3.48 9.63 -14.55
N LYS A 146 -4.62 10.27 -14.26
CA LYS A 146 -5.89 9.58 -14.00
C LYS A 146 -6.37 8.71 -15.17
N ASP A 147 -5.99 9.08 -16.41
CA ASP A 147 -6.42 8.39 -17.62
C ASP A 147 -5.56 7.14 -17.90
N PHE A 148 -4.39 7.02 -17.24
CA PHE A 148 -3.54 5.84 -17.30
C PHE A 148 -3.72 4.89 -16.11
N PHE A 149 -3.89 5.43 -14.90
CA PHE A 149 -4.09 4.66 -13.66
C PHE A 149 -5.58 4.62 -13.28
N GLU A 150 -6.38 3.92 -14.10
CA GLU A 150 -7.85 3.88 -13.95
C GLU A 150 -8.34 2.98 -12.80
N SER A 151 -7.52 2.03 -12.35
CA SER A 151 -7.89 1.05 -11.31
C SER A 151 -6.85 0.97 -10.21
N ASP A 152 -7.25 0.41 -9.05
CA ASP A 152 -6.32 0.11 -7.97
C ASP A 152 -5.34 -1.00 -8.33
N GLY A 153 -4.12 -0.92 -7.77
CA GLY A 153 -3.07 -1.90 -7.97
C GLY A 153 -1.82 -1.63 -7.15
N HIS A 154 -0.92 -2.60 -7.12
CA HIS A 154 0.36 -2.48 -6.41
C HIS A 154 1.30 -1.56 -7.19
N CYS A 155 1.70 -0.48 -6.57
CA CYS A 155 2.56 0.53 -7.18
C CYS A 155 3.96 0.52 -6.54
N SER A 156 4.99 0.79 -7.36
CA SER A 156 6.35 1.03 -6.86
C SER A 156 7.15 1.90 -7.83
N TYR A 157 8.06 2.70 -7.28
CA TYR A 157 9.03 3.44 -8.09
C TYR A 157 10.24 2.56 -8.41
N SER A 158 10.82 2.79 -9.61
CA SER A 158 12.16 2.31 -9.93
C SER A 158 13.20 2.86 -8.94
N PRO A 159 14.40 2.25 -8.83
CA PRO A 159 15.46 2.74 -7.96
C PRO A 159 15.85 4.21 -8.21
N ASP A 160 15.84 4.66 -9.47
CA ASP A 160 16.12 6.04 -9.88
C ASP A 160 14.93 7.01 -9.77
N ARG A 161 13.74 6.50 -9.38
CA ARG A 161 12.48 7.25 -9.20
C ARG A 161 11.88 7.84 -10.48
N LYS A 162 12.33 7.44 -11.65
CA LYS A 162 11.82 7.91 -12.94
C LYS A 162 10.64 7.13 -13.47
N TRP A 163 10.45 5.91 -12.98
CA TRP A 163 9.43 5.00 -13.46
C TRP A 163 8.51 4.53 -12.35
N ILE A 164 7.23 4.38 -12.67
CA ILE A 164 6.26 3.67 -11.83
C ILE A 164 5.98 2.32 -12.48
N LEU A 165 6.15 1.26 -11.70
CA LEU A 165 5.69 -0.08 -12.00
C LEU A 165 4.37 -0.29 -11.29
N TYR A 166 3.39 -0.86 -12.00
CA TYR A 166 2.02 -0.97 -11.51
C TYR A 166 1.36 -2.25 -12.00
N ASP A 167 0.54 -2.90 -11.16
CA ASP A 167 -0.34 -3.98 -11.60
C ASP A 167 -1.81 -3.57 -11.43
N SER A 168 -2.74 -4.42 -11.91
CA SER A 168 -4.16 -4.24 -11.69
C SER A 168 -4.76 -5.38 -10.88
N TYR A 169 -5.91 -5.13 -10.26
CA TYR A 169 -6.82 -6.20 -9.88
C TYR A 169 -7.37 -6.91 -11.11
N PRO A 170 -7.95 -8.14 -10.97
CA PRO A 170 -8.42 -8.88 -12.12
C PRO A 170 -9.55 -8.16 -12.86
N GLU A 171 -9.42 -8.08 -14.16
CA GLU A 171 -10.45 -7.67 -15.10
C GLU A 171 -10.61 -8.80 -16.12
N ASP A 172 -11.82 -9.33 -16.29
CA ASP A 172 -12.15 -10.45 -17.19
C ASP A 172 -11.21 -11.68 -17.04
N ASN A 173 -10.83 -12.02 -15.80
CA ASN A 173 -9.84 -13.07 -15.47
C ASN A 173 -8.42 -12.78 -15.93
N TYR A 174 -8.06 -11.52 -16.14
CA TYR A 174 -6.68 -11.11 -16.41
C TYR A 174 -6.22 -10.05 -15.39
N ARG A 175 -4.95 -10.11 -15.04
CA ARG A 175 -4.23 -9.06 -14.34
C ARG A 175 -3.25 -8.42 -15.30
N HIS A 176 -3.18 -7.11 -15.24
CA HIS A 176 -2.36 -6.33 -16.15
C HIS A 176 -1.13 -5.80 -15.44
N LEU A 177 -0.04 -5.70 -16.16
CA LEU A 177 1.21 -5.12 -15.68
C LEU A 177 1.52 -3.89 -16.52
N TYR A 178 1.87 -2.79 -15.86
CA TYR A 178 2.07 -1.48 -16.49
C TYR A 178 3.40 -0.87 -16.09
N LEU A 179 3.98 -0.13 -17.02
CA LEU A 179 5.16 0.70 -16.82
C LEU A 179 4.85 2.13 -17.23
N TYR A 180 5.20 3.10 -16.39
CA TYR A 180 4.93 4.52 -16.62
C TYR A 180 6.17 5.36 -16.37
N ASN A 181 6.56 6.19 -17.36
CA ASN A 181 7.64 7.15 -17.27
C ASN A 181 7.13 8.46 -16.66
N CYS A 182 7.65 8.83 -15.49
CA CYS A 182 7.23 10.02 -14.74
C CYS A 182 7.70 11.34 -15.38
N GLU A 183 8.76 11.31 -16.20
CA GLU A 183 9.37 12.51 -16.78
C GLU A 183 8.58 12.97 -18.02
N ASN A 184 8.30 12.07 -18.94
CA ASN A 184 7.56 12.39 -20.17
C ASN A 184 6.07 12.04 -20.10
N LYS A 185 5.61 11.46 -18.99
CA LYS A 185 4.21 11.08 -18.73
C LYS A 185 3.64 10.10 -19.77
N LYS A 186 4.43 9.13 -20.16
CA LYS A 186 4.03 8.05 -21.06
C LYS A 186 4.04 6.73 -20.35
N GLY A 187 3.00 5.94 -20.57
CA GLY A 187 2.91 4.60 -20.01
C GLY A 187 2.51 3.57 -21.05
N ILE A 188 2.84 2.33 -20.77
CA ILE A 188 2.42 1.18 -21.56
C ILE A 188 1.94 0.04 -20.67
N LYS A 189 1.10 -0.82 -21.22
CA LYS A 189 0.80 -2.13 -20.67
C LYS A 189 1.87 -3.12 -21.13
N LEU A 190 2.66 -3.64 -20.18
CA LEU A 190 3.71 -4.62 -20.43
C LEU A 190 3.13 -6.00 -20.78
N GLY A 191 2.00 -6.36 -20.18
CA GLY A 191 1.37 -7.65 -20.42
C GLY A 191 0.06 -7.84 -19.67
N SER A 192 -0.64 -8.90 -20.05
CA SER A 192 -1.87 -9.37 -19.43
C SER A 192 -1.71 -10.85 -19.09
N PHE A 193 -1.94 -11.21 -17.82
CA PHE A 193 -1.68 -12.54 -17.30
C PHE A 193 -2.98 -13.16 -16.81
N TYR A 194 -3.33 -14.32 -17.33
CA TYR A 194 -4.54 -15.02 -16.91
C TYR A 194 -4.52 -15.32 -15.41
N SER A 195 -5.61 -14.98 -14.75
CA SER A 195 -5.79 -15.16 -13.31
C SER A 195 -7.22 -15.60 -13.05
N SER A 196 -7.44 -16.92 -12.95
CA SER A 196 -8.77 -17.50 -12.76
C SER A 196 -9.49 -16.89 -11.54
N SER A 197 -10.77 -16.57 -11.69
CA SER A 197 -11.64 -16.12 -10.60
C SER A 197 -11.86 -17.19 -9.51
N GLU A 198 -11.55 -18.46 -9.81
CA GLU A 198 -11.57 -19.54 -8.81
C GLU A 198 -10.43 -19.43 -7.80
N VAL A 199 -9.32 -18.75 -8.17
CA VAL A 199 -8.16 -18.50 -7.30
C VAL A 199 -8.33 -17.15 -6.62
N ASN A 200 -9.10 -17.13 -5.54
CA ASN A 200 -9.43 -15.92 -4.78
C ASN A 200 -9.21 -16.09 -3.26
N GLY A 201 -9.53 -15.06 -2.48
CA GLY A 201 -9.35 -15.06 -1.03
C GLY A 201 -7.90 -15.32 -0.65
N ASP A 202 -7.69 -16.27 0.25
CA ASP A 202 -6.37 -16.59 0.82
C ASP A 202 -5.38 -17.19 -0.19
N ILE A 203 -5.90 -17.79 -1.29
CA ILE A 203 -5.09 -18.38 -2.35
C ILE A 203 -4.90 -17.46 -3.55
N ARG A 204 -5.42 -16.25 -3.50
CA ARG A 204 -5.28 -15.25 -4.57
C ARG A 204 -3.83 -15.01 -4.94
N CYS A 205 -3.56 -14.89 -6.23
CA CYS A 205 -2.24 -14.61 -6.76
C CYS A 205 -2.24 -13.26 -7.48
N ASP A 206 -1.90 -12.21 -6.77
CA ASP A 206 -1.65 -10.89 -7.35
C ASP A 206 -0.26 -10.86 -7.99
N LEU A 207 -0.04 -10.01 -8.99
CA LEU A 207 1.26 -9.96 -9.67
C LEU A 207 2.37 -9.43 -8.76
N HIS A 208 2.06 -8.49 -7.85
CA HIS A 208 3.02 -7.91 -6.91
C HIS A 208 4.37 -7.62 -7.55
N PRO A 209 4.44 -6.80 -8.60
CA PRO A 209 5.67 -6.62 -9.36
C PRO A 209 6.73 -5.89 -8.53
N ARG A 210 7.98 -6.31 -8.69
CA ARG A 210 9.12 -5.80 -7.92
C ARG A 210 10.30 -5.50 -8.84
N TRP A 211 10.89 -4.33 -8.68
CA TRP A 211 12.11 -3.95 -9.37
C TRP A 211 13.31 -4.77 -8.89
N ASN A 212 14.23 -5.09 -9.81
CA ASN A 212 15.57 -5.47 -9.44
C ASN A 212 16.37 -4.23 -8.98
N ARG A 213 17.54 -4.46 -8.38
CA ARG A 213 18.35 -3.36 -7.81
C ARG A 213 18.91 -2.39 -8.86
N SER A 214 19.14 -2.86 -10.09
CA SER A 214 19.61 -2.02 -11.20
C SER A 214 18.51 -1.18 -11.84
N GLY A 215 17.23 -1.49 -11.60
CA GLY A 215 16.09 -0.80 -12.22
C GLY A 215 15.90 -1.17 -13.69
N THR A 216 16.49 -2.27 -14.17
CA THR A 216 16.40 -2.71 -15.57
C THR A 216 15.48 -3.91 -15.77
N GLY A 217 15.01 -4.51 -14.70
CA GLY A 217 14.16 -5.68 -14.78
C GLY A 217 13.27 -5.81 -13.56
N ILE A 218 12.28 -6.66 -13.68
CA ILE A 218 11.26 -6.89 -12.66
C ILE A 218 11.04 -8.38 -12.43
N SER A 219 10.56 -8.72 -11.23
CA SER A 219 9.95 -10.01 -10.95
C SER A 219 8.49 -9.82 -10.58
N PHE A 220 7.64 -10.80 -10.89
CA PHE A 220 6.23 -10.80 -10.53
C PHE A 220 5.70 -12.22 -10.33
N ASP A 221 4.67 -12.35 -9.52
CA ASP A 221 3.97 -13.61 -9.29
C ASP A 221 2.87 -13.80 -10.35
N SER A 222 2.61 -15.02 -10.81
CA SER A 222 1.48 -15.29 -11.71
C SER A 222 1.10 -16.78 -11.72
N ILE A 223 -0.14 -17.04 -12.12
CA ILE A 223 -0.72 -18.38 -12.33
C ILE A 223 -1.05 -18.67 -13.80
N HIS A 224 -0.64 -17.82 -14.73
CA HIS A 224 -1.05 -17.87 -16.14
C HIS A 224 -0.65 -19.17 -16.88
N GLU A 225 0.33 -19.91 -16.36
CA GLU A 225 0.75 -21.22 -16.89
C GLU A 225 0.09 -22.41 -16.17
N GLY A 226 -0.95 -22.16 -15.37
CA GLY A 226 -1.67 -23.20 -14.63
C GLY A 226 -1.05 -23.60 -13.28
N PHE A 227 0.01 -22.93 -12.86
CA PHE A 227 0.62 -23.06 -11.54
C PHE A 227 1.14 -21.69 -11.06
N ARG A 228 1.31 -21.52 -9.76
CA ARG A 228 1.88 -20.30 -9.20
C ARG A 228 3.38 -20.29 -9.38
N GLY A 229 3.88 -19.35 -10.18
CA GLY A 229 5.29 -19.14 -10.45
C GLY A 229 5.74 -17.71 -10.18
N ILE A 230 7.06 -17.52 -10.05
CA ILE A 230 7.72 -16.21 -10.05
C ILE A 230 8.38 -16.05 -11.42
N TYR A 231 8.04 -14.98 -12.09
CA TYR A 231 8.52 -14.66 -13.43
C TYR A 231 9.47 -13.47 -13.39
N PHE A 232 10.36 -13.39 -14.35
CA PHE A 232 11.27 -12.27 -14.53
C PHE A 232 11.10 -11.68 -15.94
N ALA A 233 11.12 -10.35 -16.04
CA ALA A 233 11.14 -9.62 -17.30
C ALA A 233 12.26 -8.58 -17.29
N ASP A 234 13.06 -8.57 -18.36
CA ASP A 234 14.01 -7.48 -18.65
C ASP A 234 13.23 -6.33 -19.32
N LEU A 235 13.38 -5.13 -18.79
CA LEU A 235 12.69 -3.94 -19.26
C LEU A 235 13.60 -2.96 -20.00
N SER A 236 14.89 -3.29 -20.20
CA SER A 236 15.90 -2.37 -20.73
C SER A 236 15.52 -1.81 -22.09
N GLU A 237 15.01 -2.66 -23.00
CA GLU A 237 14.61 -2.26 -24.35
C GLU A 237 13.40 -1.33 -24.31
N VAL A 238 12.34 -1.75 -23.63
CA VAL A 238 11.10 -0.98 -23.56
C VAL A 238 11.28 0.36 -22.83
N MET A 239 12.14 0.43 -21.82
CA MET A 239 12.48 1.68 -21.15
C MET A 239 13.23 2.64 -22.06
N ASN A 240 14.13 2.14 -22.93
CA ASN A 240 14.81 2.96 -23.92
C ASN A 240 13.85 3.52 -24.97
N GLU A 241 12.85 2.74 -25.41
CA GLU A 241 11.83 3.19 -26.37
C GLU A 241 10.89 4.24 -25.80
N LEU A 242 10.61 4.18 -24.50
CA LEU A 242 9.73 5.10 -23.79
C LEU A 242 10.45 6.34 -23.22
N SER A 243 11.76 6.41 -23.28
CA SER A 243 12.57 7.56 -22.83
C SER A 243 12.67 8.68 -23.88
#